data_fe52f6226fbc8839c3697816c314a089
#
_entry.id   fe52f6226fbc8839c3697816c314a089
#
_cell.length_a   1.000
_cell.length_b   1.000
_cell.length_c   1.000
_cell.angle_alpha   90.00
_cell.angle_beta   90.00
_cell.angle_gamma   90.00
#
_symmetry.space_group_name_H-M   'P 1'
#
loop_
_entity.id
_entity.type
_entity.pdbx_description
1 polymer ?
#
loop_
_entity_poly.entity_id
_entity_poly.type
_entity_poly.pdbx_seq_one_letter_code
_entity_poly.pdbx_strand_id
1 'polypeptide(L)'
;MTETRINIMDPQPVSVQPQADETPKVVYASVTERFVALLIDYGVIFIPGQFVGLAILKILGPYAEMWQIAAVLLGINALFVLYEAIFSSGDRVTLGKSLVGIAVVKQDLSGPISFPRAFMRAVGYYISGALLMCGFLFAFFDDRHRALHDFLGGSVVVQIRQKAWWENLMVRLLGALLLAGFAWVMYQQCFGGRSVVQQYYVNRAKAQLQNVALLEEAHYARYGYYTNDLLRLSLLSGDPVQFQRDTQKALSPKGFRIGVQKDSYKIMAYAKDTKKTPVYFSSK
;
A
#
# COMPACT_ATOMS: atom_id res chain seq x y z
N MET A 1 -74.13 66.26 -8.72
CA MET A 1 -73.94 64.79 -8.87
C MET A 1 -72.76 64.58 -9.79
N THR A 2 -71.58 64.34 -9.24
CA THR A 2 -70.33 64.19 -9.97
C THR A 2 -69.98 62.69 -9.94
N GLU A 3 -70.15 62.01 -11.06
CA GLU A 3 -69.78 60.60 -11.22
C GLU A 3 -68.24 60.49 -11.30
N THR A 4 -67.62 59.82 -10.33
CA THR A 4 -66.22 59.47 -10.34
C THR A 4 -66.04 58.13 -11.11
N ARG A 5 -65.52 58.19 -12.34
CA ARG A 5 -65.13 57.01 -13.11
C ARG A 5 -63.88 56.41 -12.52
N ILE A 6 -64.00 55.21 -12.00
CA ILE A 6 -62.89 54.40 -11.60
C ILE A 6 -62.25 53.77 -12.86
N ASN A 7 -61.01 54.16 -13.16
CA ASN A 7 -60.23 53.64 -14.27
C ASN A 7 -59.63 52.28 -13.83
N ILE A 8 -60.23 51.17 -14.26
CA ILE A 8 -59.69 49.83 -14.03
C ILE A 8 -58.52 49.67 -15.01
N MET A 9 -57.28 49.78 -14.50
CA MET A 9 -56.10 49.40 -15.26
C MET A 9 -56.22 47.94 -15.62
N ASP A 10 -56.18 47.59 -16.91
CA ASP A 10 -56.03 46.25 -17.43
C ASP A 10 -54.72 45.61 -16.85
N PRO A 11 -54.81 44.46 -16.28
CA PRO A 11 -53.56 43.79 -15.82
C PRO A 11 -52.71 43.43 -17.04
N GLN A 12 -51.54 44.05 -17.13
CA GLN A 12 -50.55 43.73 -18.13
C GLN A 12 -50.20 42.22 -17.95
N PRO A 13 -50.15 41.39 -19.02
CA PRO A 13 -49.71 39.99 -18.91
C PRO A 13 -48.29 39.99 -18.42
N VAL A 14 -48.10 39.46 -17.21
CA VAL A 14 -46.76 39.15 -16.69
C VAL A 14 -46.18 38.12 -17.64
N SER A 15 -45.27 38.53 -18.49
CA SER A 15 -44.45 37.64 -19.30
C SER A 15 -43.55 36.85 -18.34
N VAL A 16 -44.01 35.68 -17.91
CA VAL A 16 -43.16 34.69 -17.29
C VAL A 16 -42.18 34.24 -18.38
N GLN A 17 -41.01 34.90 -18.40
CA GLN A 17 -39.89 34.33 -19.16
C GLN A 17 -39.65 32.94 -18.64
N PRO A 18 -39.60 31.91 -19.51
CA PRO A 18 -39.18 30.59 -19.08
C PRO A 18 -37.78 30.78 -18.49
N GLN A 19 -37.61 30.53 -17.18
CA GLN A 19 -36.28 30.36 -16.62
C GLN A 19 -35.64 29.26 -17.46
N ALA A 20 -34.62 29.65 -18.21
CA ALA A 20 -33.78 28.67 -18.91
C ALA A 20 -33.38 27.63 -17.88
N ASP A 21 -33.80 26.41 -18.14
CA ASP A 21 -33.48 25.22 -17.34
C ASP A 21 -31.94 25.08 -17.37
N GLU A 22 -31.27 25.81 -16.46
CA GLU A 22 -29.82 25.70 -16.30
C GLU A 22 -29.56 24.29 -15.76
N THR A 23 -29.40 23.34 -16.67
CA THR A 23 -28.90 22.02 -16.33
C THR A 23 -27.66 22.21 -15.49
N PRO A 24 -27.61 21.67 -14.27
CA PRO A 24 -26.51 21.92 -13.34
C PRO A 24 -25.19 21.56 -14.01
N LYS A 25 -24.33 22.58 -14.17
CA LYS A 25 -23.03 22.41 -14.83
C LYS A 25 -22.20 21.41 -14.06
N VAL A 26 -21.99 20.23 -14.62
CA VAL A 26 -21.18 19.18 -14.02
C VAL A 26 -19.73 19.66 -13.92
N VAL A 27 -19.17 19.63 -12.70
CA VAL A 27 -17.78 20.00 -12.45
C VAL A 27 -16.98 18.72 -12.29
N TYR A 28 -15.99 18.52 -13.16
CA TYR A 28 -15.07 17.37 -13.05
C TYR A 28 -14.07 17.59 -11.92
N ALA A 29 -13.75 16.51 -11.21
CA ALA A 29 -12.76 16.56 -10.15
C ALA A 29 -11.34 16.81 -10.73
N SER A 30 -10.61 17.72 -10.13
CA SER A 30 -9.23 17.99 -10.50
C SER A 30 -8.31 16.81 -10.22
N VAL A 31 -7.17 16.76 -10.90
CA VAL A 31 -6.14 15.71 -10.67
C VAL A 31 -5.69 15.68 -9.22
N THR A 32 -5.52 16.85 -8.58
CA THR A 32 -5.12 16.97 -7.16
C THR A 32 -6.16 16.34 -6.22
N GLU A 33 -7.45 16.63 -6.42
CA GLU A 33 -8.53 16.06 -5.60
C GLU A 33 -8.57 14.55 -5.68
N ARG A 34 -8.42 14.01 -6.87
CA ARG A 34 -8.39 12.57 -7.13
C ARG A 34 -7.16 11.89 -6.50
N PHE A 35 -6.01 12.56 -6.59
CA PHE A 35 -4.77 12.08 -5.99
C PHE A 35 -4.86 12.07 -4.47
N VAL A 36 -5.37 13.14 -3.84
CA VAL A 36 -5.58 13.19 -2.38
C VAL A 36 -6.55 12.11 -1.93
N ALA A 37 -7.68 11.95 -2.61
CA ALA A 37 -8.64 10.90 -2.30
C ALA A 37 -8.00 9.50 -2.36
N LEU A 38 -7.23 9.22 -3.42
CA LEU A 38 -6.52 7.95 -3.58
C LEU A 38 -5.51 7.71 -2.45
N LEU A 39 -4.72 8.71 -2.06
CA LEU A 39 -3.74 8.58 -0.97
C LEU A 39 -4.41 8.32 0.39
N ILE A 40 -5.56 8.95 0.66
CA ILE A 40 -6.35 8.67 1.85
C ILE A 40 -6.84 7.21 1.83
N ASP A 41 -7.41 6.77 0.70
CA ASP A 41 -7.90 5.40 0.53
C ASP A 41 -6.77 4.37 0.66
N TYR A 42 -5.58 4.65 0.13
CA TYR A 42 -4.39 3.86 0.38
C TYR A 42 -4.07 3.79 1.88
N GLY A 43 -4.07 4.92 2.58
CA GLY A 43 -3.82 4.98 4.01
C GLY A 43 -4.78 4.11 4.83
N VAL A 44 -6.07 4.14 4.48
CA VAL A 44 -7.12 3.36 5.17
C VAL A 44 -6.89 1.85 5.09
N ILE A 45 -6.35 1.35 3.99
CA ILE A 45 -6.13 -0.10 3.80
C ILE A 45 -4.69 -0.49 4.15
N PHE A 46 -3.70 0.25 3.66
CA PHE A 46 -2.30 -0.17 3.79
C PHE A 46 -1.72 0.07 5.18
N ILE A 47 -2.16 1.10 5.92
CA ILE A 47 -1.65 1.31 7.28
C ILE A 47 -2.09 0.17 8.21
N PRO A 48 -3.39 -0.17 8.36
CA PRO A 48 -3.79 -1.35 9.14
C PRO A 48 -3.23 -2.65 8.56
N GLY A 49 -3.18 -2.78 7.23
CA GLY A 49 -2.62 -3.94 6.54
C GLY A 49 -1.16 -4.21 6.91
N GLN A 50 -0.34 -3.18 7.10
CA GLN A 50 1.04 -3.34 7.57
C GLN A 50 1.10 -3.95 8.97
N PHE A 51 0.27 -3.49 9.90
CA PHE A 51 0.22 -4.06 11.25
C PHE A 51 -0.22 -5.53 11.24
N VAL A 52 -1.26 -5.85 10.47
CA VAL A 52 -1.73 -7.24 10.30
C VAL A 52 -0.65 -8.08 9.63
N GLY A 53 -0.02 -7.58 8.58
CA GLY A 53 1.08 -8.27 7.89
C GLY A 53 2.26 -8.55 8.81
N LEU A 54 2.68 -7.57 9.61
CA LEU A 54 3.75 -7.74 10.59
C LEU A 54 3.37 -8.77 11.67
N ALA A 55 2.12 -8.77 12.14
CA ALA A 55 1.63 -9.75 13.11
C ALA A 55 1.67 -11.18 12.52
N ILE A 56 1.20 -11.37 11.28
CA ILE A 56 1.25 -12.65 10.58
C ILE A 56 2.71 -13.12 10.43
N LEU A 57 3.61 -12.24 9.98
CA LEU A 57 5.02 -12.56 9.81
C LEU A 57 5.70 -12.91 11.14
N LYS A 58 5.29 -12.27 12.24
CA LYS A 58 5.77 -12.63 13.59
C LYS A 58 5.30 -14.03 14.02
N ILE A 59 4.05 -14.38 13.71
CA ILE A 59 3.50 -15.73 14.00
C ILE A 59 4.20 -16.80 13.15
N LEU A 60 4.43 -16.54 11.87
CA LEU A 60 5.15 -17.45 10.97
C LEU A 60 6.62 -17.64 11.37
N GLY A 61 7.16 -16.70 12.12
CA GLY A 61 8.51 -16.75 12.63
C GLY A 61 9.62 -16.48 11.59
N PRO A 62 10.89 -16.68 11.98
CA PRO A 62 12.05 -16.32 11.16
C PRO A 62 12.26 -17.28 9.97
N TYR A 63 11.60 -18.41 9.96
CA TYR A 63 11.67 -19.41 8.89
C TYR A 63 10.55 -19.31 7.86
N ALA A 64 9.72 -18.26 7.93
CA ALA A 64 8.69 -18.01 6.94
C ALA A 64 9.25 -18.12 5.51
N GLU A 65 8.53 -18.79 4.63
CA GLU A 65 8.93 -18.93 3.22
C GLU A 65 8.54 -17.68 2.42
N MET A 66 9.28 -17.40 1.35
CA MET A 66 9.03 -16.18 0.53
C MET A 66 7.61 -16.13 -0.04
N TRP A 67 7.02 -17.30 -0.38
CA TRP A 67 5.65 -17.33 -0.87
C TRP A 67 4.62 -16.91 0.18
N GLN A 68 4.88 -17.16 1.48
CA GLN A 68 4.01 -16.72 2.58
C GLN A 68 4.03 -15.20 2.71
N ILE A 69 5.21 -14.60 2.59
CA ILE A 69 5.37 -13.14 2.59
C ILE A 69 4.66 -12.54 1.37
N ALA A 70 4.86 -13.14 0.19
CA ALA A 70 4.20 -12.72 -1.04
C ALA A 70 2.67 -12.83 -0.92
N ALA A 71 2.15 -13.91 -0.32
CA ALA A 71 0.72 -14.11 -0.09
C ALA A 71 0.12 -13.03 0.83
N VAL A 72 0.82 -12.64 1.91
CA VAL A 72 0.39 -11.54 2.79
C VAL A 72 0.31 -10.22 2.02
N LEU A 73 1.36 -9.89 1.27
CA LEU A 73 1.40 -8.66 0.48
C LEU A 73 0.30 -8.66 -0.60
N LEU A 74 0.10 -9.78 -1.29
CA LEU A 74 -0.94 -9.94 -2.31
C LEU A 74 -2.34 -9.81 -1.68
N GLY A 75 -2.55 -10.38 -0.49
CA GLY A 75 -3.80 -10.25 0.27
C GLY A 75 -4.15 -8.80 0.59
N ILE A 76 -3.18 -8.01 1.07
CA ILE A 76 -3.38 -6.58 1.36
C ILE A 76 -3.76 -5.82 0.07
N ASN A 77 -3.08 -6.11 -1.04
CA ASN A 77 -3.39 -5.49 -2.33
C ASN A 77 -4.77 -5.91 -2.85
N ALA A 78 -5.17 -7.18 -2.69
CA ALA A 78 -6.50 -7.66 -3.05
C ALA A 78 -7.61 -6.98 -2.22
N LEU A 79 -7.37 -6.74 -0.94
CA LEU A 79 -8.28 -5.97 -0.08
C LEU A 79 -8.46 -4.54 -0.59
N PHE A 80 -7.39 -3.89 -1.05
CA PHE A 80 -7.49 -2.56 -1.64
C PHE A 80 -8.34 -2.56 -2.94
N VAL A 81 -8.12 -3.53 -3.82
CA VAL A 81 -8.92 -3.68 -5.04
C VAL A 81 -10.39 -3.89 -4.71
N LEU A 82 -10.71 -4.76 -3.75
CA LEU A 82 -12.08 -5.02 -3.32
C LEU A 82 -12.71 -3.79 -2.67
N TYR A 83 -11.98 -3.10 -1.79
CA TYR A 83 -12.44 -1.86 -1.18
C TYR A 83 -12.79 -0.81 -2.26
N GLU A 84 -11.87 -0.54 -3.20
CA GLU A 84 -12.11 0.40 -4.30
C GLU A 84 -13.29 -0.04 -5.17
N ALA A 85 -13.39 -1.31 -5.53
CA ALA A 85 -14.46 -1.83 -6.37
C ALA A 85 -15.83 -1.73 -5.68
N ILE A 86 -15.92 -2.10 -4.41
CA ILE A 86 -17.18 -2.09 -3.66
C ILE A 86 -17.65 -0.66 -3.41
N PHE A 87 -16.74 0.21 -2.92
CA PHE A 87 -17.09 1.57 -2.50
C PHE A 87 -17.07 2.59 -3.65
N SER A 88 -16.56 2.24 -4.83
CA SER A 88 -16.72 3.08 -6.03
C SER A 88 -17.89 2.64 -6.93
N SER A 89 -18.66 1.62 -6.55
CA SER A 89 -19.79 1.10 -7.33
C SER A 89 -21.13 1.48 -6.72
N GLY A 90 -22.14 1.68 -7.55
CA GLY A 90 -23.46 2.14 -7.12
C GLY A 90 -23.36 3.54 -6.49
N ASP A 91 -24.24 3.84 -5.55
CA ASP A 91 -24.30 5.13 -4.86
C ASP A 91 -23.28 5.28 -3.72
N ARG A 92 -22.33 4.34 -3.64
CA ARG A 92 -21.29 4.34 -2.62
C ARG A 92 -20.10 5.19 -3.04
N VAL A 93 -19.38 5.69 -2.04
CA VAL A 93 -18.19 6.49 -2.23
C VAL A 93 -17.14 6.00 -1.24
N THR A 94 -15.88 5.87 -1.68
CA THR A 94 -14.79 5.53 -0.77
C THR A 94 -14.57 6.64 0.26
N LEU A 95 -13.92 6.32 1.37
CA LEU A 95 -13.67 7.29 2.45
C LEU A 95 -12.89 8.49 1.93
N GLY A 96 -11.82 8.28 1.16
CA GLY A 96 -11.02 9.37 0.60
C GLY A 96 -11.82 10.25 -0.35
N LYS A 97 -12.61 9.65 -1.25
CA LYS A 97 -13.47 10.39 -2.18
C LYS A 97 -14.58 11.15 -1.44
N SER A 98 -15.17 10.57 -0.40
CA SER A 98 -16.17 11.23 0.45
C SER A 98 -15.60 12.45 1.16
N LEU A 99 -14.43 12.32 1.78
CA LEU A 99 -13.74 13.44 2.45
C LEU A 99 -13.39 14.57 1.49
N VAL A 100 -12.95 14.22 0.29
CA VAL A 100 -12.64 15.21 -0.75
C VAL A 100 -13.90 15.73 -1.44
N GLY A 101 -15.07 15.10 -1.30
CA GLY A 101 -16.34 15.53 -1.92
C GLY A 101 -16.37 15.26 -3.43
N ILE A 102 -15.92 14.09 -3.86
CA ILE A 102 -15.92 13.62 -5.26
C ILE A 102 -16.54 12.24 -5.37
N ALA A 103 -17.13 11.91 -6.51
CA ALA A 103 -17.71 10.60 -6.79
C ALA A 103 -17.35 10.11 -8.19
N VAL A 104 -17.41 8.80 -8.38
CA VAL A 104 -17.20 8.14 -9.66
C VAL A 104 -18.55 7.86 -10.32
N VAL A 105 -18.72 8.33 -11.54
CA VAL A 105 -19.94 8.12 -12.33
C VAL A 105 -19.59 7.57 -13.70
N LYS A 106 -20.58 7.08 -14.43
CA LYS A 106 -20.39 6.67 -15.83
C LYS A 106 -19.94 7.83 -16.69
N GLN A 107 -19.22 7.52 -17.76
CA GLN A 107 -18.70 8.52 -18.69
C GLN A 107 -19.78 9.36 -19.36
N ASP A 108 -20.98 8.80 -19.54
CA ASP A 108 -22.16 9.47 -20.12
C ASP A 108 -22.96 10.27 -19.07
N LEU A 109 -22.50 10.32 -17.81
CA LEU A 109 -23.16 10.98 -16.68
C LEU A 109 -24.54 10.39 -16.31
N SER A 110 -24.90 9.21 -16.84
CA SER A 110 -26.21 8.58 -16.64
C SER A 110 -26.40 7.99 -15.22
N GLY A 111 -25.40 8.11 -14.36
CA GLY A 111 -25.46 7.63 -12.99
C GLY A 111 -24.18 6.90 -12.53
N PRO A 112 -24.25 6.19 -11.40
CA PRO A 112 -23.12 5.49 -10.83
C PRO A 112 -22.63 4.33 -11.69
N ILE A 113 -21.35 3.95 -11.53
CA ILE A 113 -20.78 2.81 -12.24
C ILE A 113 -21.20 1.48 -11.59
N SER A 114 -21.26 0.42 -12.39
CA SER A 114 -21.49 -0.95 -11.90
C SER A 114 -20.24 -1.52 -11.25
N PHE A 115 -20.41 -2.55 -10.40
CA PHE A 115 -19.29 -3.24 -9.74
C PHE A 115 -18.21 -3.76 -10.72
N PRO A 116 -18.53 -4.42 -11.85
CA PRO A 116 -17.47 -4.88 -12.78
C PRO A 116 -16.63 -3.72 -13.33
N ARG A 117 -17.25 -2.57 -13.65
CA ARG A 117 -16.52 -1.38 -14.10
C ARG A 117 -15.65 -0.78 -13.00
N ALA A 118 -16.16 -0.72 -11.76
CA ALA A 118 -15.39 -0.28 -10.61
C ALA A 118 -14.20 -1.23 -10.32
N PHE A 119 -14.40 -2.55 -10.47
CA PHE A 119 -13.33 -3.55 -10.34
C PHE A 119 -12.25 -3.37 -11.41
N MET A 120 -12.64 -3.26 -12.69
CA MET A 120 -11.68 -3.00 -13.77
C MET A 120 -10.90 -1.70 -13.56
N ARG A 121 -11.57 -0.67 -13.03
CA ARG A 121 -10.93 0.59 -12.64
C ARG A 121 -9.91 0.39 -11.51
N ALA A 122 -10.27 -0.38 -10.48
CA ALA A 122 -9.36 -0.68 -9.35
C ALA A 122 -8.12 -1.48 -9.81
N VAL A 123 -8.29 -2.45 -10.70
CA VAL A 123 -7.17 -3.16 -11.35
C VAL A 123 -6.33 -2.21 -12.19
N GLY A 124 -6.94 -1.24 -12.85
CA GLY A 124 -6.27 -0.23 -13.65
C GLY A 124 -5.29 0.67 -12.87
N TYR A 125 -5.46 0.82 -11.54
CA TYR A 125 -4.47 1.49 -10.69
C TYR A 125 -3.12 0.75 -10.71
N TYR A 126 -3.14 -0.58 -10.67
CA TYR A 126 -1.92 -1.41 -10.73
C TYR A 126 -1.27 -1.36 -12.10
N ILE A 127 -2.07 -1.34 -13.17
CA ILE A 127 -1.55 -1.16 -14.54
C ILE A 127 -0.87 0.21 -14.65
N SER A 128 -1.51 1.27 -14.14
CA SER A 128 -0.93 2.62 -14.11
C SER A 128 0.35 2.67 -13.27
N GLY A 129 0.38 1.96 -12.13
CA GLY A 129 1.56 1.82 -11.27
C GLY A 129 2.71 1.09 -11.96
N ALA A 130 2.44 -0.01 -12.65
CA ALA A 130 3.44 -0.77 -13.42
C ALA A 130 4.06 0.05 -14.57
N LEU A 131 3.31 0.99 -15.12
CA LEU A 131 3.78 1.96 -16.12
C LEU A 131 4.40 3.21 -15.46
N LEU A 132 5.05 3.05 -14.31
CA LEU A 132 5.72 4.15 -13.58
C LEU A 132 4.80 5.35 -13.34
N MET A 133 3.53 5.10 -13.01
CA MET A 133 2.49 6.11 -12.82
C MET A 133 2.09 6.90 -14.08
N CYS A 134 2.65 6.58 -15.27
CA CYS A 134 2.30 7.28 -16.51
C CYS A 134 0.79 7.21 -16.81
N GLY A 135 0.08 6.17 -16.36
CA GLY A 135 -1.37 6.08 -16.50
C GLY A 135 -2.14 7.22 -15.82
N PHE A 136 -1.58 7.83 -14.77
CA PHE A 136 -2.17 9.01 -14.13
C PHE A 136 -1.90 10.30 -14.89
N LEU A 137 -0.80 10.37 -15.68
CA LEU A 137 -0.46 11.55 -16.46
C LEU A 137 -1.49 11.83 -17.56
N PHE A 138 -2.22 10.82 -18.04
CA PHE A 138 -3.30 11.02 -19.01
C PHE A 138 -4.34 12.03 -18.52
N ALA A 139 -4.58 12.10 -17.20
CA ALA A 139 -5.54 13.04 -16.63
C ALA A 139 -5.16 14.53 -16.79
N PHE A 140 -3.92 14.85 -17.12
CA PHE A 140 -3.48 16.22 -17.41
C PHE A 140 -3.80 16.65 -18.85
N PHE A 141 -3.98 15.69 -19.75
CA PHE A 141 -4.21 15.93 -21.17
C PHE A 141 -5.67 15.72 -21.60
N ASP A 142 -6.51 15.17 -20.73
CA ASP A 142 -7.93 14.92 -21.01
C ASP A 142 -8.79 16.04 -20.40
N ASP A 143 -9.70 16.63 -21.17
CA ASP A 143 -10.59 17.72 -20.72
C ASP A 143 -11.48 17.34 -19.54
N ARG A 144 -11.75 16.04 -19.36
CA ARG A 144 -12.52 15.48 -18.24
C ARG A 144 -11.62 14.95 -17.13
N HIS A 145 -10.31 15.19 -17.21
CA HIS A 145 -9.29 14.71 -16.27
C HIS A 145 -9.29 13.20 -16.05
N ARG A 146 -9.57 12.39 -17.09
CA ARG A 146 -9.59 10.93 -17.00
C ARG A 146 -8.17 10.37 -17.05
N ALA A 147 -7.85 9.51 -16.09
CA ALA A 147 -6.64 8.70 -16.11
C ALA A 147 -6.89 7.36 -16.82
N LEU A 148 -5.84 6.59 -17.10
CA LEU A 148 -5.94 5.32 -17.80
C LEU A 148 -6.97 4.35 -17.19
N HIS A 149 -7.00 4.27 -15.86
CA HIS A 149 -7.96 3.43 -15.13
C HIS A 149 -9.42 3.89 -15.29
N ASP A 150 -9.68 5.17 -15.55
CA ASP A 150 -11.02 5.66 -15.82
C ASP A 150 -11.50 5.24 -17.22
N PHE A 151 -10.60 5.21 -18.19
CA PHE A 151 -10.90 4.66 -19.52
C PHE A 151 -11.25 3.17 -19.44
N LEU A 152 -10.48 2.38 -18.67
CA LEU A 152 -10.76 0.97 -18.45
C LEU A 152 -12.11 0.73 -17.78
N GLY A 153 -12.51 1.61 -16.87
CA GLY A 153 -13.80 1.55 -16.16
C GLY A 153 -14.95 2.23 -16.91
N GLY A 154 -14.71 2.95 -18.01
CA GLY A 154 -15.72 3.76 -18.70
C GLY A 154 -16.36 4.79 -17.76
N SER A 155 -15.54 5.50 -16.97
CA SER A 155 -15.96 6.36 -15.86
C SER A 155 -15.34 7.75 -15.94
N VAL A 156 -15.95 8.69 -15.21
CA VAL A 156 -15.40 10.00 -14.90
C VAL A 156 -15.57 10.29 -13.42
N VAL A 157 -14.78 11.20 -12.89
CA VAL A 157 -14.88 11.63 -11.49
C VAL A 157 -15.43 13.05 -11.45
N VAL A 158 -16.50 13.24 -10.70
CA VAL A 158 -17.20 14.52 -10.59
C VAL A 158 -17.21 15.03 -9.16
N GLN A 159 -17.29 16.32 -8.97
CA GLN A 159 -17.53 16.92 -7.66
C GLN A 159 -19.00 16.73 -7.27
N ILE A 160 -19.24 16.24 -6.04
CA ILE A 160 -20.61 16.03 -5.52
C ILE A 160 -21.20 17.35 -5.01
N ARG A 161 -20.34 18.26 -4.57
CA ARG A 161 -20.73 19.58 -4.01
C ARG A 161 -19.75 20.67 -4.43
N GLN A 162 -20.25 21.89 -4.48
CA GLN A 162 -19.37 23.05 -4.60
C GLN A 162 -18.56 23.22 -3.31
N LYS A 163 -17.28 23.46 -3.46
CA LYS A 163 -16.34 23.64 -2.34
C LYS A 163 -16.02 25.12 -2.14
N ALA A 164 -15.92 25.52 -0.88
CA ALA A 164 -15.40 26.82 -0.55
C ALA A 164 -13.89 26.90 -0.95
N TRP A 165 -13.40 28.12 -1.18
CA TRP A 165 -12.00 28.34 -1.58
C TRP A 165 -10.99 27.75 -0.57
N TRP A 166 -11.29 27.84 0.73
CA TRP A 166 -10.45 27.32 1.79
C TRP A 166 -10.42 25.77 1.81
N GLU A 167 -11.51 25.07 1.44
CA GLU A 167 -11.54 23.62 1.31
C GLU A 167 -10.62 23.17 0.18
N ASN A 168 -10.61 23.88 -0.95
CA ASN A 168 -9.69 23.61 -2.04
C ASN A 168 -8.23 23.83 -1.62
N LEU A 169 -7.96 24.85 -0.81
CA LEU A 169 -6.63 25.10 -0.26
C LEU A 169 -6.21 23.96 0.68
N MET A 170 -7.11 23.52 1.58
CA MET A 170 -6.84 22.39 2.49
C MET A 170 -6.56 21.09 1.74
N VAL A 171 -7.32 20.81 0.67
CA VAL A 171 -7.06 19.62 -0.19
C VAL A 171 -5.69 19.70 -0.83
N ARG A 172 -5.28 20.87 -1.33
CA ARG A 172 -3.94 21.07 -1.92
C ARG A 172 -2.82 20.90 -0.89
N LEU A 173 -2.98 21.50 0.31
CA LEU A 173 -1.99 21.35 1.40
C LEU A 173 -1.87 19.92 1.87
N LEU A 174 -3.00 19.23 2.06
CA LEU A 174 -3.01 17.81 2.42
C LEU A 174 -2.35 16.97 1.32
N GLY A 175 -2.64 17.26 0.05
CA GLY A 175 -2.00 16.58 -1.08
C GLY A 175 -0.49 16.75 -1.09
N ALA A 176 0.00 17.96 -0.85
CA ALA A 176 1.43 18.25 -0.76
C ALA A 176 2.09 17.51 0.42
N LEU A 177 1.43 17.51 1.59
CA LEU A 177 1.91 16.79 2.78
C LEU A 177 1.97 15.28 2.55
N LEU A 178 0.91 14.68 1.99
CA LEU A 178 0.86 13.25 1.68
C LEU A 178 1.89 12.87 0.61
N LEU A 179 2.07 13.71 -0.41
CA LEU A 179 3.10 13.49 -1.43
C LEU A 179 4.50 13.54 -0.83
N ALA A 180 4.79 14.51 0.05
CA ALA A 180 6.07 14.61 0.76
C ALA A 180 6.30 13.39 1.65
N GLY A 181 5.28 12.94 2.39
CA GLY A 181 5.31 11.72 3.20
C GLY A 181 5.57 10.47 2.35
N PHE A 182 4.90 10.33 1.23
CA PHE A 182 5.12 9.22 0.28
C PHE A 182 6.55 9.24 -0.30
N ALA A 183 7.02 10.41 -0.74
CA ALA A 183 8.38 10.58 -1.24
C ALA A 183 9.43 10.25 -0.18
N TRP A 184 9.18 10.65 1.09
CA TRP A 184 10.04 10.29 2.22
C TRP A 184 10.10 8.78 2.45
N VAL A 185 8.95 8.08 2.45
CA VAL A 185 8.89 6.62 2.60
C VAL A 185 9.62 5.93 1.44
N MET A 186 9.42 6.39 0.20
CA MET A 186 10.13 5.87 -0.98
C MET A 186 11.63 6.10 -0.87
N TYR A 187 12.06 7.30 -0.46
CA TYR A 187 13.46 7.60 -0.21
C TYR A 187 14.07 6.65 0.82
N GLN A 188 13.38 6.43 1.96
CA GLN A 188 13.84 5.52 3.00
C GLN A 188 13.92 4.07 2.51
N GLN A 189 13.00 3.62 1.67
CA GLN A 189 13.04 2.27 1.11
C GLN A 189 14.17 2.09 0.08
N CYS A 190 14.43 3.10 -0.74
CA CYS A 190 15.44 3.03 -1.79
C CYS A 190 16.86 3.30 -1.25
N PHE A 191 17.01 4.24 -0.32
CA PHE A 191 18.32 4.78 0.07
C PHE A 191 18.60 4.69 1.58
N GLY A 192 17.58 4.78 2.43
CA GLY A 192 17.73 4.99 3.88
C GLY A 192 17.85 3.72 4.71
N GLY A 193 17.62 2.52 4.18
CA GLY A 193 17.55 1.36 5.02
C GLY A 193 17.57 0.01 4.30
N ARG A 194 17.34 -1.03 5.08
CA ARG A 194 17.09 -2.37 4.57
C ARG A 194 15.63 -2.48 4.17
N SER A 195 15.36 -2.88 2.93
CA SER A 195 14.00 -3.24 2.53
C SER A 195 13.45 -4.36 3.42
N VAL A 196 12.13 -4.53 3.46
CA VAL A 196 11.48 -5.62 4.20
C VAL A 196 12.09 -6.98 3.84
N VAL A 197 12.39 -7.19 2.55
CA VAL A 197 13.03 -8.41 2.06
C VAL A 197 14.46 -8.55 2.60
N GLN A 198 15.25 -7.49 2.63
CA GLN A 198 16.61 -7.55 3.21
C GLN A 198 16.56 -7.82 4.72
N GLN A 199 15.63 -7.18 5.43
CA GLN A 199 15.43 -7.42 6.86
C GLN A 199 15.02 -8.88 7.14
N TYR A 200 14.17 -9.46 6.30
CA TYR A 200 13.81 -10.87 6.36
C TYR A 200 15.03 -11.78 6.29
N TYR A 201 15.93 -11.60 5.30
CA TYR A 201 17.13 -12.42 5.18
C TYR A 201 18.08 -12.27 6.37
N VAL A 202 18.23 -11.05 6.90
CA VAL A 202 19.07 -10.80 8.08
C VAL A 202 18.48 -11.46 9.34
N ASN A 203 17.16 -11.35 9.55
CA ASN A 203 16.50 -11.98 10.69
C ASN A 203 16.58 -13.50 10.62
N ARG A 204 16.40 -14.08 9.43
CA ARG A 204 16.55 -15.52 9.20
C ARG A 204 17.97 -16.00 9.48
N ALA A 205 18.98 -15.24 9.03
CA ALA A 205 20.38 -15.55 9.32
C ALA A 205 20.68 -15.49 10.82
N LYS A 206 20.15 -14.48 11.54
CA LYS A 206 20.31 -14.39 13.01
C LYS A 206 19.66 -15.58 13.73
N ALA A 207 18.45 -15.96 13.34
CA ALA A 207 17.77 -17.11 13.94
C ALA A 207 18.55 -18.41 13.73
N GLN A 208 19.12 -18.61 12.54
CA GLN A 208 19.96 -19.79 12.28
C GLN A 208 21.26 -19.77 13.11
N LEU A 209 21.90 -18.61 13.29
CA LEU A 209 23.05 -18.51 14.19
C LEU A 209 22.67 -18.82 15.64
N GLN A 210 21.50 -18.41 16.10
CA GLN A 210 20.98 -18.75 17.42
C GLN A 210 20.79 -20.28 17.57
N ASN A 211 20.29 -20.96 16.54
CA ASN A 211 20.18 -22.41 16.54
C ASN A 211 21.54 -23.09 16.62
N VAL A 212 22.53 -22.62 15.85
CA VAL A 212 23.89 -23.13 15.93
C VAL A 212 24.48 -22.91 17.32
N ALA A 213 24.24 -21.74 17.91
CA ALA A 213 24.68 -21.42 19.26
C ALA A 213 24.08 -22.38 20.33
N LEU A 214 22.77 -22.66 20.22
CA LEU A 214 22.11 -23.63 21.11
C LEU A 214 22.73 -25.04 20.98
N LEU A 215 23.09 -25.44 19.76
CA LEU A 215 23.77 -26.72 19.53
C LEU A 215 25.21 -26.72 20.10
N GLU A 216 25.92 -25.60 20.05
CA GLU A 216 27.22 -25.44 20.71
C GLU A 216 27.11 -25.59 22.23
N GLU A 217 26.10 -24.96 22.86
CA GLU A 217 25.86 -25.12 24.30
C GLU A 217 25.47 -26.57 24.64
N ALA A 218 24.66 -27.23 23.82
CA ALA A 218 24.32 -28.66 24.00
C ALA A 218 25.54 -29.54 23.81
N HIS A 219 26.44 -29.25 22.88
CA HIS A 219 27.68 -29.96 22.66
C HIS A 219 28.61 -29.83 23.87
N TYR A 220 28.76 -28.60 24.38
CA TYR A 220 29.56 -28.33 25.56
C TYR A 220 29.01 -29.05 26.79
N ALA A 221 27.71 -29.03 27.02
CA ALA A 221 27.08 -29.73 28.13
C ALA A 221 27.29 -31.25 28.08
N ARG A 222 27.42 -31.83 26.87
CA ARG A 222 27.59 -33.29 26.69
C ARG A 222 29.03 -33.73 26.67
N TYR A 223 29.96 -32.93 26.13
CA TYR A 223 31.32 -33.32 25.85
C TYR A 223 32.37 -32.48 26.59
N GLY A 224 31.99 -31.36 27.22
CA GLY A 224 32.88 -30.50 27.98
C GLY A 224 33.75 -29.55 27.16
N TYR A 225 33.48 -29.41 25.87
CA TYR A 225 34.17 -28.46 24.97
C TYR A 225 33.27 -27.99 23.81
N TYR A 226 33.57 -26.83 23.28
CA TYR A 226 32.94 -26.30 22.06
C TYR A 226 33.61 -26.86 20.81
N THR A 227 32.89 -26.92 19.68
CA THR A 227 33.39 -27.48 18.43
C THR A 227 33.23 -26.53 17.25
N ASN A 228 34.21 -26.55 16.33
CA ASN A 228 34.09 -25.84 15.03
C ASN A 228 33.55 -26.77 13.92
N ASP A 229 33.19 -27.99 14.25
CA ASP A 229 32.71 -29.00 13.32
C ASP A 229 31.20 -28.94 13.18
N LEU A 230 30.74 -28.30 12.09
CA LEU A 230 29.32 -28.16 11.78
C LEU A 230 28.59 -29.50 11.58
N LEU A 231 29.32 -30.55 11.16
CA LEU A 231 28.75 -31.89 11.01
C LEU A 231 28.36 -32.49 12.37
N ARG A 232 29.22 -32.34 13.37
CA ARG A 232 28.92 -32.76 14.74
C ARG A 232 27.73 -32.05 15.32
N LEU A 233 27.65 -30.73 15.10
CA LEU A 233 26.49 -29.93 15.53
C LEU A 233 25.21 -30.35 14.80
N SER A 234 25.29 -30.64 13.51
CA SER A 234 24.13 -31.11 12.75
C SER A 234 23.59 -32.47 13.27
N LEU A 235 24.45 -33.36 13.71
CA LEU A 235 24.03 -34.64 14.30
C LEU A 235 23.30 -34.42 15.63
N LEU A 236 23.65 -33.39 16.39
CA LEU A 236 22.96 -33.05 17.65
C LEU A 236 21.59 -32.37 17.42
N SER A 237 21.32 -31.88 16.25
CA SER A 237 20.02 -31.23 15.94
C SER A 237 18.83 -32.19 15.88
N GLY A 238 19.07 -33.50 15.85
CA GLY A 238 18.07 -34.57 15.71
C GLY A 238 17.66 -34.80 14.23
N ASP A 239 17.77 -33.82 13.36
CA ASP A 239 17.58 -33.93 11.91
C ASP A 239 18.69 -33.17 11.15
N PRO A 240 19.80 -33.86 10.84
CA PRO A 240 20.93 -33.24 10.12
C PRO A 240 20.58 -32.72 8.73
N VAL A 241 19.63 -33.38 8.05
CA VAL A 241 19.21 -32.96 6.69
C VAL A 241 18.42 -31.65 6.73
N GLN A 242 17.50 -31.57 7.67
CA GLN A 242 16.73 -30.33 7.87
C GLN A 242 17.64 -29.18 8.32
N PHE A 243 18.54 -29.44 9.28
CA PHE A 243 19.53 -28.45 9.72
C PHE A 243 20.37 -27.90 8.56
N GLN A 244 20.86 -28.80 7.69
CA GLN A 244 21.62 -28.39 6.51
C GLN A 244 20.81 -27.55 5.54
N ARG A 245 19.55 -27.95 5.26
CA ARG A 245 18.62 -27.18 4.41
C ARG A 245 18.37 -25.78 4.97
N ASP A 246 18.11 -25.66 6.27
CA ASP A 246 17.83 -24.38 6.93
C ASP A 246 19.07 -23.50 6.94
N THR A 247 20.24 -24.06 7.18
CA THR A 247 21.51 -23.34 7.09
C THR A 247 21.76 -22.84 5.68
N GLN A 248 21.56 -23.70 4.66
CA GLN A 248 21.68 -23.28 3.26
C GLN A 248 20.66 -22.23 2.84
N LYS A 249 19.42 -22.28 3.36
CA LYS A 249 18.39 -21.27 3.09
C LYS A 249 18.67 -19.93 3.77
N ALA A 250 19.24 -19.95 4.98
CA ALA A 250 19.42 -18.78 5.82
C ALA A 250 20.73 -18.03 5.54
N LEU A 251 21.82 -18.75 5.29
CA LEU A 251 23.17 -18.21 5.24
C LEU A 251 23.73 -18.21 3.82
N SER A 252 24.61 -17.24 3.54
CA SER A 252 25.39 -17.24 2.31
C SER A 252 26.39 -18.40 2.35
N PRO A 253 26.63 -19.11 1.22
CA PRO A 253 27.55 -20.24 1.17
C PRO A 253 29.01 -19.85 1.48
N LYS A 254 29.34 -18.57 1.33
CA LYS A 254 30.70 -18.07 1.62
C LYS A 254 30.70 -17.31 2.95
N GLY A 255 31.67 -17.64 3.81
CA GLY A 255 31.98 -16.84 5.00
C GLY A 255 31.37 -17.31 6.32
N PHE A 256 30.74 -18.50 6.37
CA PHE A 256 30.37 -19.14 7.65
C PHE A 256 31.62 -19.64 8.36
N ARG A 257 31.82 -19.21 9.61
CA ARG A 257 32.96 -19.60 10.45
C ARG A 257 32.52 -19.75 11.90
N ILE A 258 33.01 -20.79 12.55
CA ILE A 258 32.94 -21.00 14.00
C ILE A 258 34.35 -20.90 14.53
N GLY A 259 34.63 -19.87 15.31
CA GLY A 259 35.87 -19.73 16.05
C GLY A 259 35.64 -20.22 17.47
N VAL A 260 36.41 -21.20 17.92
CA VAL A 260 36.31 -21.81 19.24
C VAL A 260 37.55 -21.46 20.05
N GLN A 261 37.34 -21.08 21.32
CA GLN A 261 38.34 -20.94 22.36
C GLN A 261 38.00 -21.93 23.50
N LYS A 262 38.88 -22.07 24.50
CA LYS A 262 38.70 -23.05 25.57
C LYS A 262 37.32 -22.98 26.23
N ASP A 263 36.85 -21.75 26.55
CA ASP A 263 35.62 -21.52 27.31
C ASP A 263 34.62 -20.58 26.57
N SER A 264 34.81 -20.35 25.27
CA SER A 264 33.99 -19.47 24.50
C SER A 264 34.00 -19.81 23.01
N TYR A 265 32.99 -19.37 22.31
CA TYR A 265 32.91 -19.47 20.84
C TYR A 265 32.39 -18.18 20.23
N LYS A 266 32.71 -17.99 18.95
CA LYS A 266 32.19 -16.90 18.13
C LYS A 266 31.78 -17.46 16.77
N ILE A 267 30.53 -17.26 16.40
CA ILE A 267 29.98 -17.69 15.13
C ILE A 267 29.80 -16.42 14.26
N MET A 268 30.27 -16.49 13.03
CA MET A 268 30.13 -15.47 12.04
C MET A 268 29.58 -16.07 10.76
N ALA A 269 28.60 -15.37 10.14
CA ALA A 269 28.06 -15.71 8.84
C ALA A 269 27.59 -14.44 8.10
N TYR A 270 27.26 -14.60 6.83
CA TYR A 270 26.64 -13.55 6.05
C TYR A 270 25.20 -13.94 5.69
N ALA A 271 24.27 -12.99 5.86
CA ALA A 271 22.91 -13.16 5.40
C ALA A 271 22.86 -13.24 3.86
N LYS A 272 21.76 -13.78 3.32
CA LYS A 272 21.51 -13.84 1.86
C LYS A 272 20.93 -12.57 1.29
N ASP A 273 20.97 -11.47 2.01
CA ASP A 273 20.58 -10.17 1.50
C ASP A 273 21.57 -9.68 0.41
N THR A 274 21.15 -8.72 -0.39
CA THR A 274 21.98 -8.17 -1.50
C THR A 274 23.28 -7.54 -1.00
N LYS A 275 23.28 -7.01 0.24
CA LYS A 275 24.45 -6.40 0.89
C LYS A 275 25.36 -7.40 1.59
N LYS A 276 24.98 -8.70 1.63
CA LYS A 276 25.71 -9.75 2.38
C LYS A 276 26.02 -9.29 3.79
N THR A 277 24.99 -8.86 4.51
CA THR A 277 25.14 -8.31 5.86
C THR A 277 25.77 -9.33 6.79
N PRO A 278 26.90 -9.02 7.45
CA PRO A 278 27.50 -9.93 8.42
C PRO A 278 26.61 -10.02 9.67
N VAL A 279 26.44 -11.23 10.16
CA VAL A 279 25.74 -11.56 11.40
C VAL A 279 26.68 -12.33 12.32
N TYR A 280 26.63 -12.02 13.60
CA TYR A 280 27.51 -12.59 14.62
C TYR A 280 26.71 -13.13 15.78
N PHE A 281 27.24 -14.18 16.39
CA PHE A 281 26.82 -14.68 17.69
C PHE A 281 28.06 -15.12 18.49
N SER A 282 28.09 -14.83 19.80
CA SER A 282 29.19 -15.28 20.66
C SER A 282 28.62 -15.77 21.97
N SER A 283 29.25 -16.82 22.54
CA SER A 283 29.06 -17.08 23.95
C SER A 283 29.57 -15.89 24.78
N LYS A 284 29.00 -15.72 25.95
CA LYS A 284 29.47 -14.68 26.89
C LYS A 284 30.87 -14.96 27.35
#